data_a7f07fad320f34a4dd51673fab55fa33
#
_entry.id   a7f07fad320f34a4dd51673fab55fa33
#
_cell.length_a   1.000
_cell.length_b   1.000
_cell.length_c   1.000
_cell.angle_alpha   90.00
_cell.angle_beta   90.00
_cell.angle_gamma   90.00
#
_symmetry.space_group_name_H-M   'P 1'
#
loop_
_entity.id
_entity.type
_entity.pdbx_description
1 polymer ?
#
loop_
_entity_poly.entity_id
_entity_poly.type
_entity_poly.pdbx_seq_one_letter_code
_entity_poly.pdbx_strand_id
1 'polypeptide(L)'
;GIKSISKVSSIVVPVMATFYVIAGLIVILINIKNVPSGLAMIFKMAFNFNAVGGGLCGAITASLMNAMRYGVARGVFSNEAGMGSAAITAAAATTDDPVRQGYINMTGTFWDTIVVCTITGLCIASSGVLGITSDSVTGTYNRIGDNVAIVAQTVSDGKVADEDYLIKKIDCNSLTLISNNSKNETTELQLSYKGENTNNNIEGTWCDSAGNEYVFDKNGKYTYKELVQGSALTIEAFSSAFKKINKNFGGFGAWLVTIGITLFAFSTILGWEYHGEKAFEYIFKTHKYNMVYRVVFSLVVYVGATQSLQLVWNFSDIANALMAIPNLICLLAMSGVIAKEVERYQKVIEKEKK
;
A
#
# COMPACT_ATOMS: atom_id res chain seq x y z
N GLY A 1 -1.67 -9.37 -28.33
CA GLY A 1 -0.87 -8.15 -28.53
C GLY A 1 -1.62 -6.90 -28.04
N ILE A 2 -0.99 -5.72 -28.09
CA ILE A 2 -1.53 -4.47 -27.51
C ILE A 2 -2.98 -4.15 -27.90
N LYS A 3 -3.38 -4.41 -29.13
CA LYS A 3 -4.76 -4.18 -29.59
C LYS A 3 -5.79 -4.99 -28.81
N SER A 4 -5.47 -6.23 -28.45
CA SER A 4 -6.36 -7.07 -27.62
C SER A 4 -6.37 -6.61 -26.17
N ILE A 5 -5.21 -6.28 -25.60
CA ILE A 5 -5.07 -5.75 -24.24
C ILE A 5 -5.84 -4.42 -24.15
N SER A 6 -5.61 -3.50 -25.08
CA SER A 6 -6.31 -2.21 -25.14
C SER A 6 -7.83 -2.36 -25.25
N LYS A 7 -8.32 -3.31 -26.06
CA LYS A 7 -9.76 -3.58 -26.19
C LYS A 7 -10.38 -4.09 -24.88
N VAL A 8 -9.70 -4.97 -24.17
CA VAL A 8 -10.16 -5.46 -22.84
C VAL A 8 -10.11 -4.33 -21.82
N SER A 9 -8.98 -3.63 -21.73
CA SER A 9 -8.79 -2.54 -20.77
C SER A 9 -9.76 -1.37 -21.00
N SER A 10 -10.10 -1.05 -22.26
CA SER A 10 -11.06 0.03 -22.59
C SER A 10 -12.47 -0.22 -22.05
N ILE A 11 -12.83 -1.46 -21.76
CA ILE A 11 -14.11 -1.83 -21.14
C ILE A 11 -13.97 -2.06 -19.65
N VAL A 12 -12.97 -2.87 -19.25
CA VAL A 12 -12.79 -3.29 -17.84
C VAL A 12 -12.46 -2.10 -16.95
N VAL A 13 -11.52 -1.22 -17.38
CA VAL A 13 -11.06 -0.12 -16.53
C VAL A 13 -12.16 0.90 -16.22
N PRO A 14 -12.93 1.43 -17.18
CA PRO A 14 -14.04 2.34 -16.87
C PRO A 14 -15.13 1.69 -16.00
N VAL A 15 -15.47 0.42 -16.27
CA VAL A 15 -16.48 -0.30 -15.49
C VAL A 15 -16.03 -0.47 -14.04
N MET A 16 -14.80 -0.96 -13.81
CA MET A 16 -14.30 -1.15 -12.45
C MET A 16 -14.13 0.18 -11.70
N ALA A 17 -13.62 1.24 -12.38
CA ALA A 17 -13.45 2.55 -11.77
C ALA A 17 -14.81 3.15 -11.36
N THR A 18 -15.80 3.10 -12.24
CA THR A 18 -17.14 3.57 -11.94
C THR A 18 -17.78 2.80 -10.78
N PHE A 19 -17.66 1.47 -10.81
CA PHE A 19 -18.14 0.60 -9.75
C PHE A 19 -17.51 0.95 -8.40
N TYR A 20 -16.18 1.10 -8.36
CA TYR A 20 -15.45 1.43 -7.15
C TYR A 20 -15.79 2.84 -6.63
N VAL A 21 -15.87 3.83 -7.51
CA VAL A 21 -16.25 5.21 -7.16
C VAL A 21 -17.65 5.25 -6.56
N ILE A 22 -18.63 4.58 -7.17
CA ILE A 22 -20.01 4.53 -6.65
C ILE A 22 -20.02 3.86 -5.26
N ALA A 23 -19.35 2.72 -5.12
CA ALA A 23 -19.27 2.01 -3.83
C ALA A 23 -18.62 2.88 -2.75
N GLY A 24 -17.51 3.57 -3.06
CA GLY A 24 -16.83 4.49 -2.16
C GLY A 24 -17.69 5.68 -1.76
N LEU A 25 -18.42 6.28 -2.70
CA LEU A 25 -19.35 7.37 -2.41
C LEU A 25 -20.47 6.91 -1.47
N ILE A 26 -20.98 5.69 -1.63
CA ILE A 26 -21.97 5.11 -0.70
C ILE A 26 -21.37 5.01 0.72
N VAL A 27 -20.13 4.51 0.86
CA VAL A 27 -19.45 4.43 2.16
C VAL A 27 -19.26 5.82 2.79
N ILE A 28 -18.87 6.82 2.01
CA ILE A 28 -18.74 8.21 2.47
C ILE A 28 -20.09 8.76 2.93
N LEU A 29 -21.16 8.53 2.18
CA LEU A 29 -22.52 8.98 2.54
C LEU A 29 -23.01 8.33 3.84
N ILE A 30 -22.75 7.04 4.04
CA ILE A 30 -23.06 6.34 5.31
C ILE A 30 -22.34 6.98 6.49
N ASN A 31 -21.08 7.41 6.27
CA ASN A 31 -20.22 8.01 7.28
C ASN A 31 -20.17 9.55 7.21
N ILE A 32 -21.15 10.21 6.57
CA ILE A 32 -21.09 11.64 6.25
C ILE A 32 -20.80 12.54 7.45
N LYS A 33 -21.31 12.18 8.64
CA LYS A 33 -21.08 12.90 9.89
C LYS A 33 -19.61 12.88 10.34
N ASN A 34 -18.86 11.85 9.95
CA ASN A 34 -17.45 11.66 10.31
C ASN A 34 -16.48 12.21 9.25
N VAL A 35 -16.99 12.63 8.09
CA VAL A 35 -16.13 13.15 7.01
C VAL A 35 -15.34 14.39 7.44
N PRO A 36 -15.92 15.40 8.12
CA PRO A 36 -15.14 16.56 8.56
C PRO A 36 -14.01 16.20 9.53
N SER A 37 -14.27 15.30 10.50
CA SER A 37 -13.24 14.82 11.43
C SER A 37 -12.19 13.96 10.74
N GLY A 38 -12.58 13.14 9.77
CA GLY A 38 -11.66 12.36 8.94
C GLY A 38 -10.72 13.24 8.10
N LEU A 39 -11.26 14.28 7.46
CA LEU A 39 -10.46 15.27 6.75
C LEU A 39 -9.49 16.00 7.68
N ALA A 40 -10.00 16.50 8.82
CA ALA A 40 -9.15 17.16 9.82
C ALA A 40 -8.02 16.24 10.31
N MET A 41 -8.29 14.94 10.47
CA MET A 41 -7.30 13.94 10.85
C MET A 41 -6.25 13.76 9.75
N ILE A 42 -6.62 13.65 8.48
CA ILE A 42 -5.68 13.54 7.35
C ILE A 42 -4.71 14.72 7.36
N PHE A 43 -5.22 15.96 7.45
CA PHE A 43 -4.37 17.15 7.50
C PHE A 43 -3.49 17.19 8.75
N LYS A 44 -4.06 16.88 9.91
CA LYS A 44 -3.32 16.85 11.17
C LYS A 44 -2.19 15.83 11.14
N MET A 45 -2.44 14.64 10.60
CA MET A 45 -1.42 13.59 10.47
C MET A 45 -0.33 13.95 9.45
N ALA A 46 -0.69 14.60 8.35
CA ALA A 46 0.25 15.00 7.32
C ALA A 46 1.24 16.09 7.79
N PHE A 47 0.80 16.99 8.68
CA PHE A 47 1.59 18.16 9.08
C PHE A 47 2.03 18.15 10.56
N ASN A 48 1.75 17.10 11.31
CA ASN A 48 2.15 16.99 12.70
C ASN A 48 3.38 16.08 12.84
N PHE A 49 4.44 16.61 13.46
CA PHE A 49 5.70 15.90 13.70
C PHE A 49 5.63 14.94 14.90
N ASN A 50 4.60 15.06 15.73
CA ASN A 50 4.42 14.24 16.93
C ASN A 50 3.44 13.12 16.70
N ALA A 51 3.60 12.02 17.43
CA ALA A 51 2.70 10.89 17.39
C ALA A 51 1.24 11.34 17.50
N VAL A 52 0.44 11.03 16.49
CA VAL A 52 -0.99 11.22 16.54
C VAL A 52 -1.59 10.01 17.23
N GLY A 53 -1.87 10.14 18.49
CA GLY A 53 -2.61 9.11 19.12
C GLY A 53 -2.39 8.91 20.60
N GLY A 54 -3.04 9.72 21.39
CA GLY A 54 -3.32 9.36 22.78
C GLY A 54 -4.25 8.15 22.93
N GLY A 55 -4.26 7.20 22.03
CA GLY A 55 -5.09 6.00 22.10
C GLY A 55 -4.61 4.89 21.19
N LEU A 56 -3.78 5.20 20.23
CA LEU A 56 -3.04 4.25 19.41
C LEU A 56 -1.62 4.23 19.93
N CYS A 57 -1.03 3.07 20.02
CA CYS A 57 0.34 2.89 20.44
C CYS A 57 1.20 4.01 19.88
N GLY A 58 2.04 4.65 20.70
CA GLY A 58 2.92 5.75 20.35
C GLY A 58 3.87 5.49 19.16
N ALA A 59 3.73 4.33 18.57
CA ALA A 59 4.41 3.80 17.40
C ALA A 59 3.84 4.28 16.05
N ILE A 60 2.65 4.87 15.97
CA ILE A 60 2.22 5.57 14.74
C ILE A 60 2.84 6.97 14.74
N THR A 61 4.11 7.05 15.05
CA THR A 61 4.97 8.18 14.75
C THR A 61 5.37 8.06 13.28
N ALA A 62 4.44 8.29 12.37
CA ALA A 62 4.87 8.70 11.05
C ALA A 62 5.56 10.04 11.25
N SER A 63 6.88 10.04 11.43
CA SER A 63 7.63 11.28 11.28
C SER A 63 7.24 11.86 9.93
N LEU A 64 7.20 13.18 9.77
CA LEU A 64 6.95 13.80 8.47
C LEU A 64 7.82 13.15 7.38
N MET A 65 9.02 12.74 7.73
CA MET A 65 9.95 12.04 6.84
C MET A 65 9.38 10.70 6.36
N ASN A 66 8.80 9.90 7.24
CA ASN A 66 8.18 8.62 6.84
C ASN A 66 6.91 8.84 6.02
N ALA A 67 6.08 9.81 6.39
CA ALA A 67 4.90 10.16 5.62
C ALA A 67 5.28 10.64 4.21
N MET A 68 6.31 11.49 4.08
CA MET A 68 6.84 11.92 2.80
C MET A 68 7.45 10.74 2.02
N ARG A 69 8.27 9.91 2.66
CA ARG A 69 8.88 8.74 2.01
C ARG A 69 7.83 7.82 1.42
N TYR A 70 6.86 7.40 2.22
CA TYR A 70 5.80 6.49 1.75
C TYR A 70 4.86 7.18 0.76
N GLY A 71 4.47 8.43 1.00
CA GLY A 71 3.61 9.18 0.10
C GLY A 71 4.22 9.39 -1.28
N VAL A 72 5.49 9.80 -1.33
CA VAL A 72 6.22 9.97 -2.60
C VAL A 72 6.39 8.62 -3.30
N ALA A 73 6.85 7.59 -2.60
CA ALA A 73 7.06 6.26 -3.18
C ALA A 73 5.77 5.69 -3.77
N ARG A 74 4.64 5.79 -3.06
CA ARG A 74 3.34 5.28 -3.54
C ARG A 74 2.77 6.17 -4.65
N GLY A 75 2.93 7.48 -4.60
CA GLY A 75 2.52 8.39 -5.68
C GLY A 75 3.30 8.17 -6.97
N VAL A 76 4.61 7.97 -6.89
CA VAL A 76 5.45 7.60 -8.04
C VAL A 76 5.03 6.26 -8.62
N PHE A 77 4.79 5.27 -7.76
CA PHE A 77 4.36 3.94 -8.19
C PHE A 77 2.99 3.96 -8.89
N SER A 78 1.99 4.60 -8.28
CA SER A 78 0.62 4.62 -8.80
C SER A 78 0.50 5.37 -10.12
N ASN A 79 1.16 6.52 -10.23
CA ASN A 79 1.10 7.37 -11.43
C ASN A 79 2.20 7.06 -12.46
N GLU A 80 3.08 6.10 -12.19
CA GLU A 80 4.27 5.81 -12.99
C GLU A 80 5.13 7.06 -13.27
N ALA A 81 5.08 8.04 -12.34
CA ALA A 81 5.64 9.36 -12.52
C ALA A 81 7.17 9.34 -12.62
N GLY A 82 7.69 9.75 -13.76
CA GLY A 82 9.14 9.79 -14.00
C GLY A 82 9.79 8.44 -14.25
N MET A 83 9.04 7.33 -14.27
CA MET A 83 9.61 5.98 -14.49
C MET A 83 9.84 5.64 -15.98
N GLY A 84 9.19 6.36 -16.90
CA GLY A 84 9.33 6.13 -18.34
C GLY A 84 8.44 5.01 -18.90
N SER A 85 7.79 4.22 -18.04
CA SER A 85 6.91 3.12 -18.43
C SER A 85 5.69 3.59 -19.24
N ALA A 86 5.04 4.68 -18.83
CA ALA A 86 3.91 5.27 -19.55
C ALA A 86 4.24 5.66 -21.00
N ALA A 87 5.49 6.01 -21.30
CA ALA A 87 5.93 6.33 -22.67
C ALA A 87 5.88 5.09 -23.58
N ILE A 88 6.06 3.88 -23.06
CA ILE A 88 6.02 2.62 -23.82
C ILE A 88 4.61 2.36 -24.35
N THR A 89 3.58 2.56 -23.52
CA THR A 89 2.18 2.43 -23.96
C THR A 89 1.75 3.60 -24.83
N ALA A 90 2.19 4.82 -24.51
CA ALA A 90 1.91 6.00 -25.30
C ALA A 90 2.45 5.90 -26.75
N ALA A 91 3.59 5.23 -26.93
CA ALA A 91 4.17 4.99 -28.27
C ALA A 91 3.28 4.13 -29.18
N ALA A 92 2.34 3.38 -28.61
CA ALA A 92 1.37 2.57 -29.36
C ALA A 92 0.04 3.30 -29.65
N ALA A 93 -0.09 4.53 -29.18
CA ALA A 93 -1.31 5.32 -29.40
C ALA A 93 -1.46 5.74 -30.87
N THR A 94 -2.70 5.75 -31.35
CA THR A 94 -3.06 6.27 -32.68
C THR A 94 -3.37 7.76 -32.59
N THR A 95 -2.31 8.57 -32.49
CA THR A 95 -2.42 10.04 -32.45
C THR A 95 -1.40 10.66 -33.38
N ASP A 96 -1.76 11.80 -33.97
CA ASP A 96 -0.90 12.50 -34.91
C ASP A 96 0.07 13.48 -34.19
N ASP A 97 -0.15 13.75 -32.93
CA ASP A 97 0.68 14.69 -32.15
C ASP A 97 1.06 14.14 -30.78
N PRO A 98 2.38 14.11 -30.44
CA PRO A 98 2.86 13.58 -29.17
C PRO A 98 2.40 14.41 -27.97
N VAL A 99 2.21 15.73 -28.12
CA VAL A 99 1.73 16.60 -27.02
C VAL A 99 0.29 16.30 -26.68
N ARG A 100 -0.55 16.02 -27.69
CA ARG A 100 -1.93 15.57 -27.47
C ARG A 100 -1.97 14.29 -26.65
N GLN A 101 -1.12 13.31 -26.97
CA GLN A 101 -1.01 12.10 -26.18
C GLN A 101 -0.54 12.38 -24.75
N GLY A 102 0.40 13.29 -24.56
CA GLY A 102 0.85 13.75 -23.24
C GLY A 102 -0.29 14.29 -22.39
N TYR A 103 -1.15 15.15 -22.96
CA TYR A 103 -2.33 15.67 -22.26
C TYR A 103 -3.36 14.58 -21.92
N ILE A 104 -3.56 13.61 -22.81
CA ILE A 104 -4.44 12.45 -22.52
C ILE A 104 -3.88 11.65 -21.34
N ASN A 105 -2.57 11.33 -21.34
CA ASN A 105 -1.94 10.58 -20.25
C ASN A 105 -2.02 11.33 -18.91
N MET A 106 -1.91 12.66 -18.92
CA MET A 106 -2.04 13.48 -17.71
C MET A 106 -3.41 13.33 -17.04
N THR A 107 -4.49 13.06 -17.78
CA THR A 107 -5.81 12.83 -17.20
C THR A 107 -5.87 11.57 -16.35
N GLY A 108 -5.00 10.58 -16.60
CA GLY A 108 -4.89 9.36 -15.80
C GLY A 108 -4.55 9.66 -14.34
N THR A 109 -3.60 10.57 -14.10
CA THR A 109 -3.22 11.01 -12.74
C THR A 109 -4.39 11.67 -12.01
N PHE A 110 -5.22 12.45 -12.71
CA PHE A 110 -6.42 13.05 -12.11
C PHE A 110 -7.39 11.96 -11.63
N TRP A 111 -7.70 10.98 -12.47
CA TRP A 111 -8.64 9.92 -12.10
C TRP A 111 -8.10 9.02 -11.00
N ASP A 112 -6.85 8.60 -11.10
CA ASP A 112 -6.23 7.73 -10.11
C ASP A 112 -6.04 8.44 -8.76
N THR A 113 -5.31 9.54 -8.74
CA THR A 113 -4.91 10.19 -7.50
C THR A 113 -5.99 11.11 -6.92
N ILE A 114 -6.57 11.99 -7.75
CA ILE A 114 -7.54 12.96 -7.22
C ILE A 114 -8.90 12.30 -6.96
N VAL A 115 -9.36 11.39 -7.82
CA VAL A 115 -10.67 10.76 -7.63
C VAL A 115 -10.57 9.51 -6.77
N VAL A 116 -9.90 8.47 -7.26
CA VAL A 116 -9.92 7.14 -6.62
C VAL A 116 -9.20 7.15 -5.27
N CYS A 117 -7.98 7.69 -5.20
CA CYS A 117 -7.23 7.72 -3.94
C CYS A 117 -7.90 8.61 -2.88
N THR A 118 -8.49 9.76 -3.28
CA THR A 118 -9.22 10.63 -2.33
C THR A 118 -10.45 9.91 -1.77
N ILE A 119 -11.24 9.24 -2.62
CA ILE A 119 -12.40 8.46 -2.18
C ILE A 119 -11.96 7.38 -1.20
N THR A 120 -10.93 6.60 -1.53
CA THR A 120 -10.40 5.54 -0.66
C THR A 120 -9.93 6.10 0.68
N GLY A 121 -9.13 7.17 0.65
CA GLY A 121 -8.65 7.84 1.86
C GLY A 121 -9.77 8.35 2.75
N LEU A 122 -10.81 8.94 2.17
CA LEU A 122 -11.99 9.40 2.90
C LEU A 122 -12.81 8.24 3.46
N CYS A 123 -12.97 7.14 2.72
CA CYS A 123 -13.63 5.94 3.22
C CYS A 123 -12.94 5.42 4.49
N ILE A 124 -11.61 5.31 4.47
CA ILE A 124 -10.81 4.85 5.61
C ILE A 124 -10.90 5.83 6.77
N ALA A 125 -10.64 7.12 6.51
CA ALA A 125 -10.58 8.15 7.55
C ALA A 125 -11.94 8.40 8.23
N SER A 126 -13.06 8.27 7.50
CA SER A 126 -14.40 8.49 8.06
C SER A 126 -15.03 7.25 8.69
N SER A 127 -14.52 6.06 8.40
CA SER A 127 -15.08 4.80 8.91
C SER A 127 -14.71 4.51 10.37
N GLY A 128 -13.60 5.08 10.87
CA GLY A 128 -13.09 4.85 12.23
C GLY A 128 -12.27 3.56 12.37
N VAL A 129 -11.80 2.99 11.26
CA VAL A 129 -11.03 1.73 11.26
C VAL A 129 -9.51 1.94 11.35
N LEU A 130 -9.04 3.18 11.39
CA LEU A 130 -7.61 3.46 11.54
C LEU A 130 -7.11 2.95 12.89
N GLY A 131 -6.02 2.18 12.86
CA GLY A 131 -5.37 1.65 14.05
C GLY A 131 -6.02 0.40 14.63
N ILE A 132 -6.92 -0.25 13.91
CA ILE A 132 -7.40 -1.58 14.31
C ILE A 132 -6.30 -2.62 14.10
N THR A 133 -6.25 -3.59 14.98
CA THR A 133 -5.34 -4.72 14.91
C THR A 133 -6.13 -6.03 14.79
N SER A 134 -5.52 -7.04 14.19
CA SER A 134 -6.07 -8.41 14.11
C SER A 134 -5.12 -9.40 14.77
N ASP A 135 -5.68 -10.41 15.44
CA ASP A 135 -4.90 -11.48 16.07
C ASP A 135 -4.17 -12.28 14.97
N SER A 136 -2.85 -12.25 14.98
CA SER A 136 -2.01 -12.98 14.02
C SER A 136 -1.37 -14.21 14.63
N VAL A 137 -0.98 -14.13 15.92
CA VAL A 137 -0.40 -15.23 16.67
C VAL A 137 -1.01 -15.28 18.07
N THR A 138 -1.34 -16.45 18.56
CA THR A 138 -1.85 -16.67 19.91
C THR A 138 -1.12 -17.80 20.58
N GLY A 139 -0.91 -17.71 21.90
CA GLY A 139 -0.21 -18.74 22.65
C GLY A 139 -0.12 -18.44 24.12
N THR A 140 0.90 -18.97 24.74
CA THR A 140 1.24 -18.77 26.14
C THR A 140 2.64 -18.23 26.29
N TYR A 141 2.88 -17.49 27.34
CA TYR A 141 4.22 -17.06 27.73
C TYR A 141 4.50 -17.44 29.17
N ASN A 142 5.77 -17.68 29.47
CA ASN A 142 6.28 -17.91 30.81
C ASN A 142 7.49 -17.00 31.06
N ARG A 143 7.46 -16.28 32.17
CA ARG A 143 8.55 -15.40 32.58
C ARG A 143 9.26 -15.99 33.80
N ILE A 144 10.58 -16.18 33.68
CA ILE A 144 11.44 -16.61 34.78
C ILE A 144 12.59 -15.61 34.89
N GLY A 145 12.49 -14.68 35.84
CA GLY A 145 13.42 -13.55 35.94
C GLY A 145 13.33 -12.62 34.73
N ASP A 146 14.45 -12.49 34.02
CA ASP A 146 14.54 -11.70 32.77
C ASP A 146 14.29 -12.54 31.50
N ASN A 147 14.15 -13.84 31.62
CA ASN A 147 13.85 -14.70 30.48
C ASN A 147 12.34 -14.78 30.24
N VAL A 148 11.92 -14.64 29.00
CA VAL A 148 10.52 -14.76 28.55
C VAL A 148 10.49 -15.81 27.44
N ALA A 149 9.95 -16.96 27.75
CA ALA A 149 9.67 -18.02 26.77
C ALA A 149 8.24 -17.89 26.24
N ILE A 150 8.09 -17.84 24.91
CA ILE A 150 6.79 -17.77 24.25
C ILE A 150 6.60 -19.01 23.39
N VAL A 151 5.51 -19.74 23.65
CA VAL A 151 5.03 -20.83 22.82
C VAL A 151 3.74 -20.37 22.16
N ALA A 152 3.78 -20.09 20.87
CA ALA A 152 2.70 -19.46 20.17
C ALA A 152 2.39 -20.15 18.85
N GLN A 153 1.17 -20.00 18.37
CA GLN A 153 0.67 -20.58 17.14
C GLN A 153 0.08 -19.49 16.25
N THR A 154 0.46 -19.51 14.98
CA THR A 154 -0.09 -18.59 13.98
C THR A 154 -1.57 -18.89 13.76
N VAL A 155 -2.42 -17.85 13.79
CA VAL A 155 -3.88 -18.00 13.66
C VAL A 155 -4.27 -18.46 12.26
N SER A 156 -3.52 -18.06 11.21
CA SER A 156 -3.85 -18.33 9.81
C SER A 156 -3.54 -19.76 9.36
N ASP A 157 -2.43 -20.37 9.81
CA ASP A 157 -1.93 -21.65 9.30
C ASP A 157 -1.61 -22.68 10.40
N GLY A 158 -1.79 -22.29 11.66
CA GLY A 158 -1.56 -23.15 12.81
C GLY A 158 -0.11 -23.53 13.07
N LYS A 159 0.87 -22.88 12.44
CA LYS A 159 2.29 -23.16 12.69
C LYS A 159 2.67 -22.73 14.09
N VAL A 160 3.33 -23.63 14.82
CA VAL A 160 3.85 -23.37 16.15
C VAL A 160 5.22 -22.74 16.03
N ALA A 161 5.44 -21.66 16.78
CA ALA A 161 6.73 -21.02 16.95
C ALA A 161 7.06 -20.94 18.44
N ASP A 162 8.25 -21.40 18.79
CA ASP A 162 8.81 -21.25 20.12
C ASP A 162 9.86 -20.14 20.06
N GLU A 163 9.68 -19.08 20.82
CA GLU A 163 10.57 -17.94 20.83
C GLU A 163 11.00 -17.62 22.27
N ASP A 164 12.31 -17.52 22.47
CA ASP A 164 12.91 -17.12 23.73
C ASP A 164 13.45 -15.69 23.64
N TYR A 165 13.02 -14.86 24.56
CA TYR A 165 13.45 -13.48 24.69
C TYR A 165 14.13 -13.23 26.03
N LEU A 166 15.14 -12.36 26.03
CA LEU A 166 15.74 -11.80 27.24
C LEU A 166 15.27 -10.35 27.40
N ILE A 167 14.77 -9.98 28.56
CA ILE A 167 14.43 -8.60 28.89
C ILE A 167 15.73 -7.82 29.12
N LYS A 168 16.09 -6.95 28.18
CA LYS A 168 17.25 -6.06 28.33
C LYS A 168 16.93 -4.87 29.21
N LYS A 169 15.71 -4.33 29.06
CA LYS A 169 15.23 -3.19 29.80
C LYS A 169 13.70 -3.26 29.90
N ILE A 170 13.17 -2.99 31.08
CA ILE A 170 11.75 -2.76 31.30
C ILE A 170 11.56 -1.57 32.23
N ASP A 171 10.77 -0.61 31.80
CA ASP A 171 10.29 0.50 32.62
C ASP A 171 8.79 0.76 32.33
N CYS A 172 8.17 1.75 32.99
CA CYS A 172 6.74 2.00 32.87
C CYS A 172 6.25 2.21 31.43
N ASN A 173 7.11 2.68 30.52
CA ASN A 173 6.72 3.08 29.17
C ASN A 173 7.48 2.35 28.08
N SER A 174 8.56 1.65 28.40
CA SER A 174 9.40 0.96 27.40
C SER A 174 9.79 -0.45 27.83
N LEU A 175 9.76 -1.37 26.88
CA LEU A 175 10.21 -2.74 27.01
C LEU A 175 11.17 -3.06 25.87
N THR A 176 12.37 -3.49 26.17
CA THR A 176 13.32 -3.97 25.17
C THR A 176 13.56 -5.45 25.37
N LEU A 177 13.19 -6.23 24.37
CA LEU A 177 13.41 -7.68 24.31
C LEU A 177 14.53 -8.01 23.35
N ILE A 178 15.34 -8.97 23.67
CA ILE A 178 16.39 -9.51 22.80
C ILE A 178 16.06 -10.96 22.49
N SER A 179 15.95 -11.28 21.22
CA SER A 179 15.88 -12.67 20.75
C SER A 179 17.22 -13.09 20.16
N ASN A 180 17.71 -14.26 20.57
CA ASN A 180 18.86 -14.91 19.96
C ASN A 180 18.36 -15.98 19.00
N ASN A 181 18.32 -15.66 17.71
CA ASN A 181 17.99 -16.67 16.69
C ASN A 181 19.12 -17.72 16.58
N SER A 182 18.74 -18.93 16.16
CA SER A 182 19.65 -20.07 15.92
C SER A 182 20.84 -19.77 14.96
N LYS A 183 20.88 -18.58 14.35
CA LYS A 183 21.97 -18.06 13.50
C LYS A 183 22.92 -17.09 14.21
N ASN A 184 22.86 -16.94 15.53
CA ASN A 184 23.62 -15.95 16.31
C ASN A 184 23.36 -14.48 15.91
N GLU A 185 22.26 -14.17 15.27
CA GLU A 185 21.82 -12.80 15.03
C GLU A 185 20.97 -12.33 16.21
N THR A 186 21.44 -11.32 16.90
CA THR A 186 20.71 -10.71 18.01
C THR A 186 19.72 -9.70 17.46
N THR A 187 18.45 -9.94 17.63
CA THR A 187 17.41 -8.99 17.23
C THR A 187 16.87 -8.27 18.46
N GLU A 188 16.96 -6.96 18.48
CA GLU A 188 16.36 -6.14 19.53
C GLU A 188 14.95 -5.69 19.12
N LEU A 189 13.96 -6.03 19.94
CA LEU A 189 12.59 -5.60 19.80
C LEU A 189 12.31 -4.50 20.84
N GLN A 190 12.12 -3.27 20.37
CA GLN A 190 11.78 -2.12 21.20
C GLN A 190 10.28 -1.89 21.18
N LEU A 191 9.65 -1.95 22.35
CA LEU A 191 8.22 -1.83 22.53
C LEU A 191 7.88 -0.66 23.46
N SER A 192 6.80 0.04 23.14
CA SER A 192 6.21 1.11 23.97
C SER A 192 4.91 0.65 24.59
N TYR A 193 4.67 0.98 25.84
CA TYR A 193 3.44 0.58 26.55
C TYR A 193 2.21 1.33 26.04
N LYS A 194 1.12 0.61 25.80
CA LYS A 194 -0.16 1.21 25.40
C LYS A 194 -1.00 1.54 26.63
N GLY A 195 -0.95 2.79 27.07
CA GLY A 195 -1.68 3.27 28.24
C GLY A 195 -0.76 3.70 29.39
N GLU A 196 -1.23 3.61 30.61
CA GLU A 196 -0.47 3.91 31.83
C GLU A 196 -0.03 2.59 32.50
N ASN A 197 1.26 2.34 32.56
CA ASN A 197 1.84 1.22 33.30
C ASN A 197 2.48 1.73 34.58
N THR A 198 1.95 1.30 35.72
CA THR A 198 2.45 1.70 37.04
C THR A 198 3.43 0.70 37.67
N ASN A 199 3.59 -0.50 37.10
CA ASN A 199 4.17 -1.65 37.83
C ASN A 199 5.46 -2.23 37.24
N ASN A 200 6.12 -1.63 36.25
CA ASN A 200 7.31 -2.19 35.61
C ASN A 200 7.21 -3.70 35.30
N ASN A 201 6.02 -4.17 34.91
CA ASN A 201 5.73 -5.54 34.60
C ASN A 201 5.56 -5.73 33.09
N ILE A 202 5.86 -6.95 32.58
CA ILE A 202 5.64 -7.27 31.18
C ILE A 202 4.16 -7.34 30.82
N GLU A 203 3.29 -7.59 31.80
CA GLU A 203 1.86 -7.69 31.60
C GLU A 203 1.25 -6.43 31.00
N GLY A 204 0.40 -6.59 30.02
CA GLY A 204 -0.31 -5.51 29.36
C GLY A 204 -0.13 -5.54 27.85
N THR A 205 -0.40 -4.41 27.19
CA THR A 205 -0.28 -4.26 25.74
C THR A 205 0.90 -3.36 25.43
N TRP A 206 1.82 -3.91 24.67
CA TRP A 206 3.02 -3.24 24.19
C TRP A 206 2.95 -3.10 22.68
N CYS A 207 3.54 -2.04 22.13
CA CYS A 207 3.52 -1.78 20.69
C CYS A 207 4.91 -1.56 20.16
N ASP A 208 5.16 -2.10 18.98
CA ASP A 208 6.36 -1.82 18.21
C ASP A 208 6.25 -0.51 17.40
N SER A 209 7.31 -0.15 16.70
CA SER A 209 7.35 1.05 15.84
C SER A 209 6.44 0.96 14.60
N ALA A 210 5.97 -0.22 14.24
CA ALA A 210 5.04 -0.44 13.14
C ALA A 210 3.57 -0.37 13.56
N GLY A 211 3.29 -0.31 14.88
CA GLY A 211 1.94 -0.29 15.45
C GLY A 211 1.35 -1.66 15.72
N ASN A 212 2.14 -2.73 15.65
CA ASN A 212 1.71 -4.06 16.06
C ASN A 212 1.66 -4.15 17.58
N GLU A 213 0.73 -4.93 18.10
CA GLU A 213 0.51 -5.08 19.53
C GLU A 213 0.98 -6.45 20.03
N TYR A 214 1.73 -6.41 21.14
CA TYR A 214 2.20 -7.56 21.90
C TYR A 214 1.46 -7.59 23.23
N VAL A 215 0.51 -8.47 23.38
CA VAL A 215 -0.36 -8.55 24.56
C VAL A 215 0.08 -9.70 25.45
N PHE A 216 0.51 -9.36 26.66
CA PHE A 216 0.86 -10.32 27.72
C PHE A 216 -0.22 -10.25 28.82
N ASP A 217 -1.07 -11.25 28.89
CA ASP A 217 -2.14 -11.32 29.88
C ASP A 217 -1.64 -11.89 31.20
N LYS A 218 -2.25 -11.47 32.32
CA LYS A 218 -1.97 -11.94 33.69
C LYS A 218 -2.06 -13.46 33.85
N ASN A 219 -2.81 -14.13 32.97
CA ASN A 219 -2.99 -15.59 33.00
C ASN A 219 -1.91 -16.34 32.19
N GLY A 220 -0.82 -15.70 31.78
CA GLY A 220 0.21 -16.30 30.95
C GLY A 220 -0.18 -16.47 29.48
N LYS A 221 -1.26 -15.80 29.01
CA LYS A 221 -1.64 -15.81 27.62
C LYS A 221 -0.88 -14.74 26.85
N TYR A 222 -0.34 -15.11 25.69
CA TYR A 222 0.31 -14.22 24.73
C TYR A 222 -0.57 -14.06 23.49
N THR A 223 -0.67 -12.84 22.97
CA THR A 223 -1.31 -12.56 21.69
C THR A 223 -0.51 -11.48 20.96
N TYR A 224 -0.02 -11.81 19.77
CA TYR A 224 0.52 -10.83 18.86
C TYR A 224 -0.58 -10.41 17.87
N LYS A 225 -0.79 -9.11 17.78
CA LYS A 225 -1.80 -8.52 16.91
C LYS A 225 -1.11 -7.65 15.88
N GLU A 226 -1.33 -7.96 14.64
CA GLU A 226 -0.81 -7.18 13.52
C GLU A 226 -1.72 -6.01 13.19
N LEU A 227 -1.14 -4.84 12.95
CA LEU A 227 -1.88 -3.66 12.50
C LEU A 227 -2.50 -3.94 11.12
N VAL A 228 -3.79 -3.78 10.99
CA VAL A 228 -4.49 -3.97 9.71
C VAL A 228 -4.10 -2.86 8.76
N GLN A 229 -3.52 -3.23 7.61
CA GLN A 229 -2.95 -2.31 6.62
C GLN A 229 -3.40 -2.65 5.20
N GLY A 230 -3.11 -1.74 4.26
CA GLY A 230 -3.31 -1.97 2.82
C GLY A 230 -4.75 -2.30 2.45
N SER A 231 -4.92 -3.34 1.65
CA SER A 231 -6.23 -3.78 1.16
C SER A 231 -7.16 -4.26 2.28
N ALA A 232 -6.62 -4.91 3.30
CA ALA A 232 -7.39 -5.38 4.45
C ALA A 232 -8.05 -4.21 5.21
N LEU A 233 -7.34 -3.09 5.37
CA LEU A 233 -7.89 -1.88 5.98
C LEU A 233 -9.03 -1.28 5.14
N THR A 234 -8.90 -1.27 3.81
CA THR A 234 -9.96 -0.82 2.90
C THR A 234 -11.18 -1.74 3.00
N ILE A 235 -10.97 -3.05 3.02
CA ILE A 235 -12.03 -4.05 3.20
C ILE A 235 -12.78 -3.78 4.51
N GLU A 236 -12.07 -3.53 5.61
CA GLU A 236 -12.71 -3.27 6.90
C GLU A 236 -13.46 -1.94 6.91
N ALA A 237 -12.96 -0.90 6.24
CA ALA A 237 -13.65 0.37 6.09
C ALA A 237 -15.02 0.21 5.39
N PHE A 238 -15.06 -0.55 4.32
CA PHE A 238 -16.30 -0.85 3.60
C PHE A 238 -17.21 -1.76 4.43
N SER A 239 -16.67 -2.84 4.98
CA SER A 239 -17.42 -3.77 5.82
C SER A 239 -18.09 -3.08 7.01
N SER A 240 -17.35 -2.22 7.72
CA SER A 240 -17.86 -1.49 8.87
C SER A 240 -18.98 -0.52 8.48
N ALA A 241 -18.86 0.16 7.33
CA ALA A 241 -19.88 1.05 6.82
C ALA A 241 -21.18 0.28 6.48
N PHE A 242 -21.09 -0.81 5.74
CA PHE A 242 -22.26 -1.61 5.38
C PHE A 242 -22.89 -2.30 6.59
N LYS A 243 -22.10 -2.70 7.62
CA LYS A 243 -22.63 -3.19 8.91
C LYS A 243 -23.50 -2.15 9.62
N LYS A 244 -23.28 -0.84 9.43
CA LYS A 244 -24.13 0.22 10.00
C LYS A 244 -25.52 0.28 9.37
N ILE A 245 -25.67 -0.14 8.12
CA ILE A 245 -26.99 -0.25 7.47
C ILE A 245 -27.70 -1.50 7.98
N ASN A 246 -27.02 -2.64 7.93
CA ASN A 246 -27.53 -3.92 8.43
C ASN A 246 -26.34 -4.79 8.84
N LYS A 247 -26.43 -5.41 10.04
CA LYS A 247 -25.36 -6.25 10.59
C LYS A 247 -24.92 -7.38 9.63
N ASN A 248 -25.81 -7.87 8.80
CA ASN A 248 -25.53 -8.94 7.83
C ASN A 248 -24.84 -8.45 6.55
N PHE A 249 -24.78 -7.14 6.30
CA PHE A 249 -24.24 -6.57 5.06
C PHE A 249 -22.71 -6.30 5.12
N GLY A 250 -22.05 -6.59 6.23
CA GLY A 250 -20.60 -6.44 6.32
C GLY A 250 -19.85 -7.24 5.26
N GLY A 251 -20.26 -8.49 5.01
CA GLY A 251 -19.69 -9.34 3.97
C GLY A 251 -19.84 -8.77 2.56
N PHE A 252 -20.91 -8.03 2.27
CA PHE A 252 -21.09 -7.37 0.98
C PHE A 252 -20.05 -6.26 0.74
N GLY A 253 -19.72 -5.46 1.77
CA GLY A 253 -18.67 -4.46 1.70
C GLY A 253 -17.30 -5.08 1.40
N ALA A 254 -16.97 -6.19 2.06
CA ALA A 254 -15.74 -6.95 1.78
C ALA A 254 -15.71 -7.45 0.33
N TRP A 255 -16.79 -8.04 -0.14
CA TRP A 255 -16.91 -8.56 -1.50
C TRP A 255 -16.73 -7.49 -2.57
N LEU A 256 -17.34 -6.30 -2.39
CA LEU A 256 -17.18 -5.16 -3.29
C LEU A 256 -15.70 -4.78 -3.48
N VAL A 257 -14.98 -4.62 -2.36
CA VAL A 257 -13.56 -4.25 -2.40
C VAL A 257 -12.72 -5.36 -3.01
N THR A 258 -12.97 -6.62 -2.65
CA THR A 258 -12.22 -7.78 -3.19
C THR A 258 -12.35 -7.89 -4.71
N ILE A 259 -13.56 -7.73 -5.26
CA ILE A 259 -13.75 -7.71 -6.72
C ILE A 259 -13.02 -6.52 -7.34
N GLY A 260 -13.17 -5.32 -6.75
CA GLY A 260 -12.48 -4.14 -7.23
C GLY A 260 -10.97 -4.37 -7.33
N ILE A 261 -10.34 -4.81 -6.23
CA ILE A 261 -8.89 -5.08 -6.17
C ILE A 261 -8.49 -6.16 -7.20
N THR A 262 -9.28 -7.22 -7.36
CA THR A 262 -8.99 -8.29 -8.32
C THR A 262 -8.97 -7.75 -9.75
N LEU A 263 -9.94 -6.92 -10.14
CA LEU A 263 -10.00 -6.30 -11.46
C LEU A 263 -8.85 -5.31 -11.68
N PHE A 264 -8.52 -4.49 -10.66
CA PHE A 264 -7.37 -3.57 -10.71
C PHE A 264 -6.06 -4.34 -10.86
N ALA A 265 -5.83 -5.38 -10.06
CA ALA A 265 -4.64 -6.21 -10.14
C ALA A 265 -4.51 -6.88 -11.51
N PHE A 266 -5.60 -7.43 -12.05
CA PHE A 266 -5.61 -8.05 -13.37
C PHE A 266 -5.23 -7.05 -14.48
N SER A 267 -5.82 -5.85 -14.48
CA SER A 267 -5.50 -4.82 -15.48
C SER A 267 -4.06 -4.35 -15.37
N THR A 268 -3.54 -4.22 -14.15
CA THR A 268 -2.14 -3.84 -13.88
C THR A 268 -1.16 -4.90 -14.39
N ILE A 269 -1.42 -6.18 -14.12
CA ILE A 269 -0.60 -7.30 -14.62
C ILE A 269 -0.52 -7.27 -16.16
N LEU A 270 -1.65 -7.06 -16.85
CA LEU A 270 -1.67 -6.96 -18.31
C LEU A 270 -0.86 -5.77 -18.84
N GLY A 271 -0.93 -4.63 -18.17
CA GLY A 271 -0.17 -3.43 -18.54
C GLY A 271 1.33 -3.63 -18.37
N TRP A 272 1.74 -4.13 -17.21
CA TRP A 272 3.16 -4.35 -16.90
C TRP A 272 3.78 -5.49 -17.72
N GLU A 273 3.01 -6.54 -18.04
CA GLU A 273 3.45 -7.58 -19.00
C GLU A 273 3.84 -6.95 -20.33
N TYR A 274 3.00 -6.06 -20.84
CA TYR A 274 3.28 -5.36 -22.09
C TYR A 274 4.50 -4.45 -22.01
N HIS A 275 4.66 -3.66 -20.93
CA HIS A 275 5.84 -2.80 -20.74
C HIS A 275 7.13 -3.61 -20.79
N GLY A 276 7.18 -4.71 -20.05
CA GLY A 276 8.36 -5.56 -19.99
C GLY A 276 8.59 -6.32 -21.29
N GLU A 277 7.54 -6.79 -22.00
CA GLU A 277 7.68 -7.39 -23.33
C GLU A 277 8.34 -6.42 -24.32
N LYS A 278 7.93 -5.16 -24.31
CA LYS A 278 8.53 -4.16 -25.21
C LYS A 278 9.97 -3.82 -24.83
N ALA A 279 10.29 -3.75 -23.57
CA ALA A 279 11.67 -3.61 -23.13
C ALA A 279 12.53 -4.82 -23.54
N PHE A 280 12.00 -6.02 -23.40
CA PHE A 280 12.65 -7.26 -23.81
C PHE A 280 12.90 -7.30 -25.33
N GLU A 281 11.90 -6.96 -26.16
CA GLU A 281 12.04 -6.82 -27.61
C GLU A 281 13.11 -5.80 -27.98
N TYR A 282 13.19 -4.70 -27.28
CA TYR A 282 14.19 -3.67 -27.53
C TYR A 282 15.62 -4.17 -27.27
N ILE A 283 15.82 -4.91 -26.18
CA ILE A 283 17.13 -5.47 -25.81
C ILE A 283 17.58 -6.55 -26.80
N PHE A 284 16.70 -7.50 -27.10
CA PHE A 284 17.05 -8.65 -27.94
C PHE A 284 16.84 -8.42 -29.43
N LYS A 285 16.24 -7.29 -29.83
CA LYS A 285 15.95 -6.91 -31.20
C LYS A 285 15.12 -7.96 -31.97
N THR A 286 14.31 -8.77 -31.26
CA THR A 286 13.52 -9.84 -31.87
C THR A 286 12.25 -10.12 -31.08
N HIS A 287 11.18 -10.50 -31.79
CA HIS A 287 9.90 -10.94 -31.20
C HIS A 287 9.85 -12.44 -30.90
N LYS A 288 10.87 -13.19 -31.33
CA LYS A 288 10.84 -14.67 -31.30
C LYS A 288 10.68 -15.25 -29.91
N TYR A 289 11.21 -14.54 -28.89
CA TYR A 289 11.22 -15.02 -27.50
C TYR A 289 10.12 -14.42 -26.61
N ASN A 290 9.17 -13.67 -27.16
CA ASN A 290 8.10 -13.04 -26.38
C ASN A 290 7.28 -14.07 -25.58
N MET A 291 7.03 -15.25 -26.15
CA MET A 291 6.29 -16.28 -25.44
C MET A 291 7.05 -16.78 -24.19
N VAL A 292 8.37 -16.89 -24.29
CA VAL A 292 9.22 -17.26 -23.14
C VAL A 292 9.13 -16.18 -22.08
N TYR A 293 9.22 -14.90 -22.47
CA TYR A 293 9.07 -13.77 -21.55
C TYR A 293 7.71 -13.83 -20.83
N ARG A 294 6.61 -14.03 -21.54
CA ARG A 294 5.25 -14.09 -20.96
C ARG A 294 5.10 -15.21 -19.94
N VAL A 295 5.64 -16.39 -20.25
CA VAL A 295 5.61 -17.54 -19.32
C VAL A 295 6.42 -17.22 -18.05
N VAL A 296 7.63 -16.67 -18.20
CA VAL A 296 8.48 -16.30 -17.07
C VAL A 296 7.80 -15.20 -16.25
N PHE A 297 7.24 -14.17 -16.88
CA PHE A 297 6.50 -13.11 -16.21
C PHE A 297 5.33 -13.65 -15.36
N SER A 298 4.53 -14.56 -15.96
CA SER A 298 3.40 -15.19 -15.25
C SER A 298 3.85 -15.99 -14.02
N LEU A 299 4.99 -16.71 -14.14
CA LEU A 299 5.57 -17.42 -13.01
C LEU A 299 6.07 -16.48 -11.92
N VAL A 300 6.70 -15.36 -12.30
CA VAL A 300 7.15 -14.33 -11.34
C VAL A 300 5.97 -13.68 -10.62
N VAL A 301 4.85 -13.42 -11.30
CA VAL A 301 3.62 -12.93 -10.68
C VAL A 301 3.10 -13.92 -9.63
N TYR A 302 3.09 -15.22 -9.96
CA TYR A 302 2.68 -16.25 -9.02
C TYR A 302 3.61 -16.32 -7.80
N VAL A 303 4.92 -16.30 -8.00
CA VAL A 303 5.92 -16.29 -6.92
C VAL A 303 5.74 -15.05 -6.06
N GLY A 304 5.60 -13.86 -6.67
CA GLY A 304 5.37 -12.61 -5.94
C GLY A 304 4.11 -12.64 -5.07
N ALA A 305 3.03 -13.27 -5.55
CA ALA A 305 1.80 -13.42 -4.78
C ALA A 305 1.92 -14.35 -3.56
N THR A 306 2.95 -15.17 -3.50
CA THR A 306 3.24 -16.07 -2.37
C THR A 306 4.25 -15.54 -1.38
N GLN A 307 4.86 -14.37 -1.66
CA GLN A 307 5.86 -13.76 -0.79
C GLN A 307 5.24 -12.79 0.23
N SER A 308 6.02 -12.42 1.24
CA SER A 308 5.60 -11.40 2.18
C SER A 308 5.44 -10.04 1.49
N LEU A 309 4.42 -9.26 1.89
CA LEU A 309 4.13 -7.95 1.34
C LEU A 309 5.35 -7.01 1.43
N GLN A 310 6.08 -7.05 2.55
CA GLN A 310 7.26 -6.21 2.76
C GLN A 310 8.40 -6.52 1.76
N LEU A 311 8.64 -7.80 1.48
CA LEU A 311 9.66 -8.21 0.51
C LEU A 311 9.31 -7.69 -0.90
N VAL A 312 8.06 -7.87 -1.31
CA VAL A 312 7.58 -7.42 -2.63
C VAL A 312 7.68 -5.90 -2.77
N TRP A 313 7.29 -5.15 -1.72
CA TRP A 313 7.40 -3.69 -1.73
C TRP A 313 8.86 -3.21 -1.79
N ASN A 314 9.75 -3.79 -1.00
CA ASN A 314 11.17 -3.40 -1.01
C ASN A 314 11.80 -3.63 -2.40
N PHE A 315 11.52 -4.79 -3.01
CA PHE A 315 11.99 -5.08 -4.36
C PHE A 315 11.42 -4.11 -5.39
N SER A 316 10.12 -3.85 -5.34
CA SER A 316 9.43 -2.92 -6.23
C SER A 316 9.98 -1.50 -6.12
N ASP A 317 10.21 -1.00 -4.90
CA ASP A 317 10.73 0.36 -4.68
C ASP A 317 12.15 0.52 -5.26
N ILE A 318 13.01 -0.51 -5.13
CA ILE A 318 14.34 -0.51 -5.76
C ILE A 318 14.23 -0.52 -7.28
N ALA A 319 13.39 -1.38 -7.85
CA ALA A 319 13.21 -1.48 -9.30
C ALA A 319 12.66 -0.17 -9.89
N ASN A 320 11.68 0.46 -9.22
CA ASN A 320 11.12 1.74 -9.62
C ASN A 320 12.16 2.86 -9.60
N ALA A 321 13.02 2.91 -8.58
CA ALA A 321 14.11 3.88 -8.50
C ALA A 321 15.11 3.71 -9.66
N LEU A 322 15.46 2.45 -9.99
CA LEU A 322 16.36 2.15 -11.11
C LEU A 322 15.76 2.54 -12.47
N MET A 323 14.44 2.49 -12.64
CA MET A 323 13.76 2.97 -13.85
C MET A 323 13.66 4.50 -13.86
N ALA A 324 13.37 5.12 -12.72
CA ALA A 324 13.14 6.56 -12.63
C ALA A 324 14.42 7.38 -12.88
N ILE A 325 15.57 6.97 -12.33
CA ILE A 325 16.81 7.73 -12.43
C ILE A 325 17.20 8.03 -13.88
N PRO A 326 17.38 7.05 -14.79
CA PRO A 326 17.78 7.33 -16.18
C PRO A 326 16.71 8.11 -16.94
N ASN A 327 15.44 7.85 -16.69
CA ASN A 327 14.35 8.58 -17.35
C ASN A 327 14.29 10.05 -16.92
N LEU A 328 14.46 10.36 -15.63
CA LEU A 328 14.50 11.74 -15.13
C LEU A 328 15.68 12.52 -15.71
N ILE A 329 16.86 11.89 -15.84
CA ILE A 329 18.01 12.50 -16.50
C ILE A 329 17.66 12.84 -17.95
N CYS A 330 17.01 11.92 -18.67
CA CYS A 330 16.56 12.15 -20.05
C CYS A 330 15.56 13.29 -20.15
N LEU A 331 14.55 13.32 -19.28
CA LEU A 331 13.52 14.38 -19.25
C LEU A 331 14.12 15.75 -18.97
N LEU A 332 15.06 15.85 -18.03
CA LEU A 332 15.77 17.09 -17.73
C LEU A 332 16.60 17.57 -18.94
N ALA A 333 17.33 16.67 -19.60
CA ALA A 333 18.11 16.99 -20.79
C ALA A 333 17.23 17.43 -21.97
N MET A 334 16.02 16.86 -22.09
CA MET A 334 15.08 17.18 -23.17
C MET A 334 14.08 18.29 -22.81
N SER A 335 14.15 18.88 -21.63
CA SER A 335 13.16 19.87 -21.16
C SER A 335 12.92 21.02 -22.12
N GLY A 336 13.99 21.54 -22.76
CA GLY A 336 13.88 22.60 -23.77
C GLY A 336 13.17 22.15 -25.06
N VAL A 337 13.31 20.89 -25.47
CA VAL A 337 12.61 20.34 -26.63
C VAL A 337 11.13 20.19 -26.30
N ILE A 338 10.83 19.64 -25.13
CA ILE A 338 9.44 19.47 -24.65
C ILE A 338 8.71 20.80 -24.58
N ALA A 339 9.35 21.82 -24.01
CA ALA A 339 8.75 23.18 -23.92
C ALA A 339 8.40 23.76 -25.30
N LYS A 340 9.29 23.62 -26.28
CA LYS A 340 9.02 24.08 -27.66
C LYS A 340 7.88 23.34 -28.33
N GLU A 341 7.80 22.02 -28.14
CA GLU A 341 6.71 21.21 -28.70
C GLU A 341 5.36 21.56 -28.07
N VAL A 342 5.31 21.78 -26.74
CA VAL A 342 4.10 22.23 -26.06
C VAL A 342 3.65 23.60 -26.58
N GLU A 343 4.56 24.56 -26.73
CA GLU A 343 4.25 25.88 -27.30
C GLU A 343 3.73 25.78 -28.74
N ARG A 344 4.34 24.92 -29.56
CA ARG A 344 3.87 24.64 -30.91
C ARG A 344 2.43 24.14 -30.90
N TYR A 345 2.11 23.17 -30.05
CA TYR A 345 0.80 22.55 -30.00
C TYR A 345 -0.28 23.50 -29.44
N GLN A 346 0.05 24.37 -28.51
CA GLN A 346 -0.86 25.40 -28.03
C GLN A 346 -1.34 26.29 -29.17
N LYS A 347 -0.46 26.69 -30.11
CA LYS A 347 -0.83 27.48 -31.30
C LYS A 347 -1.76 26.70 -32.25
N VAL A 348 -1.68 25.35 -32.26
CA VAL A 348 -2.61 24.51 -33.04
C VAL A 348 -4.00 24.53 -32.38
N ILE A 349 -4.08 24.35 -31.07
CA ILE A 349 -5.36 24.39 -30.32
C ILE A 349 -6.05 25.77 -30.48
N GLU A 350 -5.30 26.87 -30.45
CA GLU A 350 -5.86 28.20 -30.63
C GLU A 350 -6.44 28.41 -32.02
N LYS A 351 -5.84 27.80 -33.06
CA LYS A 351 -6.38 27.82 -34.43
C LYS A 351 -7.62 26.97 -34.61
N GLU A 352 -7.72 25.82 -33.91
CA GLU A 352 -8.89 24.95 -33.97
C GLU A 352 -10.12 25.53 -33.22
N LYS A 353 -9.90 26.46 -32.28
CA LYS A 353 -10.95 27.16 -31.55
C LYS A 353 -11.57 28.35 -32.29
N LYS A 354 -10.95 28.81 -33.37
CA LYS A 354 -11.43 29.89 -34.25
C LYS A 354 -12.14 29.32 -35.46
#